data_e7bef7b50e2827ed4b7ca858f691ec44
#
_entry.id   e7bef7b50e2827ed4b7ca858f691ec44
#
_cell.length_a   1.000
_cell.length_b   1.000
_cell.length_c   1.000
_cell.angle_alpha   90.00
_cell.angle_beta   90.00
_cell.angle_gamma   90.00
#
_symmetry.space_group_name_H-M   'P 1'
#
loop_
_entity.id
_entity.type
_entity.pdbx_description
1 polymer ?
#
loop_
_entity_poly.entity_id
_entity_poly.type
_entity_poly.pdbx_seq_one_letter_code
_entity_poly.pdbx_strand_id
1 'polypeptide(L)'
;MVTRTAVAALATCAALLAATGCSSSFGSDKEPEQDKAGKQNLTVLIATSGDAETQAVKVATAAYAKRSGNTVTVEVAKDMNQQLAQSFAGHKPPDVFYVNSDQFANYAKGGSLYAYGDRISDADDFSEQLRASFSYNGKLVCLPKDTSTLGLAINTDLWKKAGLTEKDYPKSWEELRTVADKLTGNGVTGLVTSDEYQRLGVFMKQAGGWLTDADQKKMTADTPENAKGLAFVQSLLKSGSMKFAKQVDTSWGGEALGKGKAAMTIEGNWLDGGMKLDYPDVKYAIAPLPEGPAGKGTLAFSNCWGVAADSAHRAAGVDLVKYLTSAKQQLAFADAFGVMPSRTSALETYADKQPAAKAWVDGNAYAQGPVTIAGFDKVLSQFNTDLQSLRTADPKKILADLQRNGEQAIVKGN
;
A
#
# COMPACT_ATOMS: atom_id res chain seq x y z
N MET A 1 0.19 29.14 86.76
CA MET A 1 1.36 30.02 86.74
C MET A 1 1.78 30.21 85.27
N VAL A 2 1.69 31.49 84.85
CA VAL A 2 2.45 32.15 83.77
C VAL A 2 2.19 31.64 82.31
N THR A 3 1.24 32.20 81.59
CA THR A 3 1.23 33.31 80.57
C THR A 3 2.43 33.43 79.67
N ARG A 4 2.10 33.46 78.31
CA ARG A 4 2.39 34.53 77.32
C ARG A 4 2.17 34.01 75.93
N THR A 5 1.11 34.45 75.28
CA THR A 5 0.94 35.43 74.15
C THR A 5 2.08 35.56 73.18
N ALA A 6 1.81 35.39 71.92
CA ALA A 6 2.05 36.36 70.81
C ALA A 6 1.71 35.76 69.50
N VAL A 7 0.82 36.36 68.83
CA VAL A 7 0.84 37.23 67.61
C VAL A 7 0.67 36.50 66.32
N ALA A 8 -0.46 36.83 65.69
CA ALA A 8 -0.88 36.49 64.32
C ALA A 8 -0.02 37.16 63.25
N ALA A 9 0.20 36.46 62.17
CA ALA A 9 0.49 37.07 60.87
C ALA A 9 -0.33 36.36 59.81
N LEU A 10 -1.36 37.06 59.30
CA LEU A 10 -2.09 36.71 58.11
C LEU A 10 -1.15 36.88 56.90
N ALA A 11 -0.96 35.81 56.11
CA ALA A 11 -0.48 35.88 54.77
C ALA A 11 -1.52 35.26 53.82
N THR A 12 -2.22 36.14 53.12
CA THR A 12 -3.16 35.84 52.06
C THR A 12 -2.41 35.28 50.84
N CYS A 13 -2.50 33.98 50.58
CA CYS A 13 -2.08 33.41 49.31
C CYS A 13 -3.31 33.27 48.40
N ALA A 14 -3.40 34.12 47.39
CA ALA A 14 -4.33 33.98 46.27
C ALA A 14 -3.96 32.75 45.46
N ALA A 15 -4.81 31.72 45.46
CA ALA A 15 -4.69 30.55 44.62
C ALA A 15 -5.21 30.90 43.22
N LEU A 16 -4.30 31.09 42.26
CA LEU A 16 -4.59 31.07 40.81
C LEU A 16 -4.82 29.61 40.39
N LEU A 17 -6.06 29.24 40.21
CA LEU A 17 -6.47 28.03 39.51
C LEU A 17 -6.13 28.19 38.01
N ALA A 18 -4.97 27.72 37.60
CA ALA A 18 -4.68 27.50 36.19
C ALA A 18 -5.43 26.22 35.76
N ALA A 19 -6.53 26.39 35.06
CA ALA A 19 -7.19 25.33 34.31
C ALA A 19 -6.26 24.90 33.17
N THR A 20 -5.49 23.85 33.40
CA THR A 20 -4.80 23.15 32.30
C THR A 20 -5.83 22.34 31.54
N GLY A 21 -6.39 22.95 30.48
CA GLY A 21 -7.11 22.23 29.44
C GLY A 21 -6.10 21.31 28.75
N CYS A 22 -6.26 20.00 28.90
CA CYS A 22 -5.63 19.02 28.03
C CYS A 22 -6.27 19.15 26.65
N SER A 23 -5.81 20.11 25.83
CA SER A 23 -5.98 20.02 24.41
C SER A 23 -4.95 19.00 23.93
N SER A 24 -5.39 17.86 23.41
CA SER A 24 -4.58 16.93 22.66
C SER A 24 -4.13 17.65 21.37
N SER A 25 -3.05 18.42 21.50
CA SER A 25 -2.39 19.09 20.39
C SER A 25 -1.67 18.04 19.58
N PHE A 26 -2.28 17.66 18.50
CA PHE A 26 -1.65 16.89 17.43
C PHE A 26 -0.57 17.79 16.80
N GLY A 27 0.68 17.39 16.97
CA GLY A 27 1.83 18.09 16.41
C GLY A 27 2.21 19.33 17.20
N SER A 28 3.09 19.19 18.19
CA SER A 28 3.83 20.34 18.69
C SER A 28 4.61 20.90 17.49
N ASP A 29 4.32 22.14 17.11
CA ASP A 29 5.13 22.98 16.23
C ASP A 29 6.51 23.30 16.88
N LYS A 30 7.14 22.30 17.49
CA LYS A 30 8.56 22.39 17.78
C LYS A 30 9.24 22.36 16.43
N GLU A 31 9.74 23.50 16.01
CA GLU A 31 10.77 23.51 14.96
C GLU A 31 11.74 22.36 15.27
N PRO A 32 12.07 21.52 14.28
CA PRO A 32 12.99 20.43 14.52
C PRO A 32 14.23 21.05 15.12
N GLU A 33 14.64 20.60 16.30
CA GLU A 33 16.01 20.84 16.77
C GLU A 33 16.90 20.60 15.57
N GLN A 34 17.66 21.62 15.18
CA GLN A 34 18.65 21.46 14.11
C GLN A 34 19.44 20.22 14.43
N ASP A 35 19.50 19.26 13.52
CA ASP A 35 20.37 18.10 13.68
C ASP A 35 21.71 18.61 14.18
N LYS A 36 22.26 17.97 15.19
CA LYS A 36 23.57 18.35 15.74
C LYS A 36 24.53 18.53 14.58
N ALA A 37 25.20 19.67 14.50
CA ALA A 37 26.16 19.94 13.45
C ALA A 37 27.18 18.79 13.39
N GLY A 38 27.37 18.17 12.21
CA GLY A 38 28.28 17.06 11.99
C GLY A 38 27.69 15.85 11.29
N LYS A 39 28.48 14.82 11.17
CA LYS A 39 28.06 13.54 10.56
C LYS A 39 27.01 12.86 11.41
N GLN A 40 25.92 12.41 10.77
CA GLN A 40 24.84 11.66 11.40
C GLN A 40 24.93 10.16 11.06
N ASN A 41 24.46 9.32 11.99
CA ASN A 41 24.35 7.88 11.78
C ASN A 41 22.87 7.54 11.64
N LEU A 42 22.45 7.26 10.42
CA LEU A 42 21.05 6.94 10.11
C LEU A 42 20.82 5.44 10.07
N THR A 43 19.69 5.02 10.59
CA THR A 43 19.17 3.66 10.47
C THR A 43 17.97 3.66 9.52
N VAL A 44 17.95 2.71 8.58
CA VAL A 44 16.88 2.55 7.60
C VAL A 44 16.34 1.13 7.70
N LEU A 45 15.05 1.00 7.98
CA LEU A 45 14.37 -0.30 8.03
C LEU A 45 13.47 -0.47 6.80
N ILE A 46 13.67 -1.55 6.05
CA ILE A 46 12.88 -1.86 4.87
C ILE A 46 12.23 -3.24 4.98
N ALA A 47 11.03 -3.40 4.42
CA ALA A 47 10.54 -4.68 3.96
C ALA A 47 10.99 -4.84 2.50
N THR A 48 11.33 -6.04 2.09
CA THR A 48 11.84 -6.25 0.73
C THR A 48 11.01 -7.28 -0.02
N SER A 49 10.84 -7.06 -1.31
CA SER A 49 10.28 -8.04 -2.25
C SER A 49 11.33 -9.06 -2.73
N GLY A 50 12.60 -8.87 -2.34
CA GLY A 50 13.71 -9.76 -2.70
C GLY A 50 15.08 -9.10 -2.61
N ASP A 51 16.11 -9.86 -2.94
CA ASP A 51 17.50 -9.41 -2.85
C ASP A 51 17.82 -8.22 -3.76
N ALA A 52 17.16 -8.14 -4.93
CA ALA A 52 17.35 -7.03 -5.87
C ALA A 52 16.94 -5.69 -5.25
N GLU A 53 15.80 -5.61 -4.57
CA GLU A 53 15.37 -4.42 -3.85
C GLU A 53 16.34 -4.07 -2.72
N THR A 54 16.69 -5.06 -1.89
CA THR A 54 17.65 -4.87 -0.78
C THR A 54 18.96 -4.29 -1.28
N GLN A 55 19.51 -4.84 -2.34
CA GLN A 55 20.77 -4.39 -2.91
C GLN A 55 20.65 -2.98 -3.51
N ALA A 56 19.56 -2.69 -4.23
CA ALA A 56 19.34 -1.37 -4.79
C ALA A 56 19.23 -0.28 -3.72
N VAL A 57 18.52 -0.54 -2.62
CA VAL A 57 18.43 0.39 -1.49
C VAL A 57 19.79 0.58 -0.81
N LYS A 58 20.56 -0.50 -0.59
CA LYS A 58 21.93 -0.40 -0.03
C LYS A 58 22.86 0.42 -0.92
N VAL A 59 22.80 0.24 -2.24
CA VAL A 59 23.59 1.04 -3.20
C VAL A 59 23.20 2.51 -3.15
N ALA A 60 21.90 2.81 -3.14
CA ALA A 60 21.40 4.17 -3.08
C ALA A 60 21.78 4.88 -1.77
N THR A 61 21.60 4.22 -0.63
CA THR A 61 21.96 4.77 0.68
C THR A 61 23.47 4.96 0.86
N ALA A 62 24.29 4.06 0.32
CA ALA A 62 25.76 4.23 0.29
C ALA A 62 26.18 5.44 -0.56
N ALA A 63 25.52 5.65 -1.72
CA ALA A 63 25.77 6.82 -2.56
C ALA A 63 25.36 8.14 -1.85
N TYR A 64 24.24 8.13 -1.14
CA TYR A 64 23.82 9.24 -0.29
C TYR A 64 24.85 9.51 0.83
N ALA A 65 25.26 8.46 1.55
CA ALA A 65 26.25 8.56 2.63
C ALA A 65 27.55 9.22 2.15
N LYS A 66 28.08 8.78 0.99
CA LYS A 66 29.28 9.39 0.38
C LYS A 66 29.08 10.88 0.06
N ARG A 67 27.89 11.28 -0.39
CA ARG A 67 27.58 12.68 -0.75
C ARG A 67 27.39 13.57 0.47
N SER A 68 26.66 13.10 1.48
CA SER A 68 26.28 13.87 2.67
C SER A 68 27.35 13.86 3.76
N GLY A 69 28.24 12.88 3.75
CA GLY A 69 29.19 12.60 4.82
C GLY A 69 28.58 11.82 6.00
N ASN A 70 27.29 11.51 5.96
CA ASN A 70 26.60 10.68 6.96
C ASN A 70 26.98 9.20 6.81
N THR A 71 26.62 8.38 7.81
CA THR A 71 26.57 6.93 7.65
C THR A 71 25.13 6.48 7.58
N VAL A 72 24.84 5.42 6.81
CA VAL A 72 23.50 4.85 6.69
C VAL A 72 23.59 3.35 6.81
N THR A 73 22.90 2.79 7.80
CA THR A 73 22.76 1.33 7.98
C THR A 73 21.37 0.90 7.50
N VAL A 74 21.32 -0.06 6.57
CA VAL A 74 20.05 -0.61 6.05
C VAL A 74 19.82 -1.97 6.67
N GLU A 75 18.69 -2.12 7.32
CA GLU A 75 18.18 -3.35 7.93
C GLU A 75 16.95 -3.85 7.15
N VAL A 76 16.83 -5.17 7.02
CA VAL A 76 15.67 -5.81 6.38
C VAL A 76 14.82 -6.44 7.47
N ALA A 77 13.56 -6.02 7.53
CA ALA A 77 12.59 -6.54 8.47
C ALA A 77 12.16 -7.97 8.09
N LYS A 78 12.08 -8.85 9.08
CA LYS A 78 11.41 -10.14 8.94
C LYS A 78 9.89 -10.00 8.98
N ASP A 79 9.42 -9.15 9.89
CA ASP A 79 8.03 -8.70 10.02
C ASP A 79 8.06 -7.20 10.32
N MET A 80 7.74 -6.41 9.29
CA MET A 80 7.84 -4.96 9.36
C MET A 80 6.92 -4.37 10.41
N ASN A 81 5.67 -4.83 10.44
CA ASN A 81 4.66 -4.28 11.34
C ASN A 81 5.01 -4.60 12.80
N GLN A 82 5.45 -5.81 13.08
CA GLN A 82 5.85 -6.21 14.42
C GLN A 82 7.11 -5.45 14.89
N GLN A 83 8.13 -5.35 14.02
CA GLN A 83 9.38 -4.66 14.36
C GLN A 83 9.16 -3.16 14.60
N LEU A 84 8.36 -2.48 13.76
CA LEU A 84 8.02 -1.08 13.96
C LEU A 84 7.20 -0.88 15.23
N ALA A 85 6.18 -1.70 15.48
CA ALA A 85 5.38 -1.60 16.71
C ALA A 85 6.24 -1.73 17.97
N GLN A 86 7.18 -2.68 17.99
CA GLN A 86 8.12 -2.86 19.11
C GLN A 86 9.07 -1.68 19.27
N SER A 87 9.62 -1.17 18.15
CA SER A 87 10.57 -0.05 18.18
C SER A 87 9.92 1.26 18.62
N PHE A 88 8.68 1.53 18.20
CA PHE A 88 7.91 2.68 18.67
C PHE A 88 7.56 2.57 20.16
N ALA A 89 7.11 1.40 20.60
CA ALA A 89 6.83 1.17 22.02
C ALA A 89 8.08 1.30 22.90
N GLY A 90 9.24 0.95 22.37
CA GLY A 90 10.55 1.08 23.04
C GLY A 90 11.19 2.46 22.92
N HIS A 91 10.56 3.43 22.24
CA HIS A 91 11.15 4.76 21.92
C HIS A 91 12.53 4.69 21.28
N LYS A 92 12.74 3.68 20.41
CA LYS A 92 13.97 3.47 19.65
C LYS A 92 13.65 3.06 18.22
N PRO A 93 12.87 3.87 17.48
CA PRO A 93 12.55 3.57 16.10
C PRO A 93 13.77 3.75 15.19
N PRO A 94 13.80 3.08 14.03
CA PRO A 94 14.71 3.45 12.95
C PRO A 94 14.41 4.88 12.50
N ASP A 95 15.42 5.59 11.99
CA ASP A 95 15.26 6.99 11.57
C ASP A 95 14.34 7.10 10.34
N VAL A 96 14.52 6.20 9.37
CA VAL A 96 13.75 6.13 8.12
C VAL A 96 13.27 4.70 7.92
N PHE A 97 12.07 4.51 7.45
CA PHE A 97 11.50 3.17 7.26
C PHE A 97 10.38 3.15 6.20
N TYR A 98 10.09 1.96 5.67
CA TYR A 98 8.91 1.75 4.84
C TYR A 98 7.64 1.77 5.69
N VAL A 99 6.61 2.40 5.16
CA VAL A 99 5.26 2.40 5.74
C VAL A 99 4.28 1.88 4.71
N ASN A 100 3.63 0.77 5.03
CA ASN A 100 2.55 0.25 4.21
C ASN A 100 1.32 1.15 4.32
N SER A 101 0.58 1.31 3.24
CA SER A 101 -0.65 2.12 3.23
C SER A 101 -1.67 1.67 4.29
N ASP A 102 -1.77 0.37 4.58
CA ASP A 102 -2.70 -0.18 5.56
C ASP A 102 -2.35 0.22 7.01
N GLN A 103 -1.07 0.49 7.29
CA GLN A 103 -0.58 0.88 8.63
C GLN A 103 -0.34 2.38 8.76
N PHE A 104 -0.32 3.10 7.63
CA PHE A 104 0.01 4.52 7.60
C PHE A 104 -0.85 5.33 8.59
N ALA A 105 -2.17 5.17 8.53
CA ALA A 105 -3.08 5.94 9.38
C ALA A 105 -2.90 5.63 10.88
N ASN A 106 -2.57 4.38 11.24
CA ASN A 106 -2.29 3.99 12.61
C ASN A 106 -1.04 4.71 13.14
N TYR A 107 0.04 4.73 12.36
CA TYR A 107 1.28 5.40 12.75
C TYR A 107 1.16 6.93 12.75
N ALA A 108 0.43 7.50 11.79
CA ALA A 108 0.17 8.93 11.72
C ALA A 108 -0.69 9.39 12.91
N LYS A 109 -1.79 8.68 13.20
CA LYS A 109 -2.66 8.97 14.35
C LYS A 109 -1.92 8.78 15.68
N GLY A 110 -1.09 7.75 15.79
CA GLY A 110 -0.27 7.47 16.97
C GLY A 110 0.89 8.45 17.20
N GLY A 111 1.13 9.40 16.27
CA GLY A 111 2.23 10.37 16.39
C GLY A 111 3.62 9.77 16.18
N SER A 112 3.69 8.56 15.59
CA SER A 112 4.97 7.87 15.33
C SER A 112 5.72 8.42 14.11
N LEU A 113 5.01 9.13 13.22
CA LEU A 113 5.55 9.69 11.99
C LEU A 113 5.80 11.19 12.12
N TYR A 114 6.98 11.62 11.71
CA TYR A 114 7.30 13.03 11.50
C TYR A 114 6.71 13.49 10.17
N ALA A 115 5.76 14.43 10.19
CA ALA A 115 5.18 15.01 8.98
C ALA A 115 6.19 15.98 8.34
N TYR A 116 6.72 15.63 7.18
CA TYR A 116 7.75 16.40 6.49
C TYR A 116 7.33 16.90 5.09
N GLY A 117 6.06 16.69 4.70
CA GLY A 117 5.55 17.06 3.38
C GLY A 117 5.77 18.53 3.04
N ASP A 118 5.59 19.44 4.00
CA ASP A 118 5.80 20.89 3.83
C ASP A 118 7.26 21.27 3.52
N ARG A 119 8.20 20.33 3.69
CA ARG A 119 9.63 20.52 3.36
C ARG A 119 9.98 20.03 1.96
N ILE A 120 9.01 19.57 1.20
CA ILE A 120 9.17 19.00 -0.14
C ILE A 120 8.63 20.00 -1.14
N SER A 121 9.53 20.77 -1.75
CA SER A 121 9.16 21.84 -2.69
C SER A 121 8.56 21.35 -4.01
N ASP A 122 8.79 20.08 -4.36
CA ASP A 122 8.35 19.40 -5.58
C ASP A 122 7.36 18.26 -5.28
N ALA A 123 6.59 18.38 -4.20
CA ALA A 123 5.59 17.38 -3.81
C ALA A 123 4.51 17.17 -4.89
N ASP A 124 4.24 18.18 -5.72
CA ASP A 124 3.26 18.11 -6.80
C ASP A 124 3.67 17.20 -7.97
N ASP A 125 4.93 16.79 -8.03
CA ASP A 125 5.40 15.77 -8.97
C ASP A 125 4.95 14.33 -8.58
N PHE A 126 4.36 14.17 -7.39
CA PHE A 126 3.62 12.94 -7.03
C PHE A 126 2.14 13.14 -7.32
N SER A 127 1.46 12.13 -7.88
CA SER A 127 0.04 12.22 -8.20
C SER A 127 -0.79 12.59 -6.96
N GLU A 128 -1.90 13.31 -7.16
CA GLU A 128 -2.80 13.71 -6.08
C GLU A 128 -3.29 12.50 -5.27
N GLN A 129 -3.62 11.41 -5.93
CA GLN A 129 -4.06 10.17 -5.30
C GLN A 129 -2.99 9.57 -4.37
N LEU A 130 -1.72 9.53 -4.79
CA LEU A 130 -0.63 9.03 -3.96
C LEU A 130 -0.37 9.95 -2.77
N ARG A 131 -0.40 11.27 -2.99
CA ARG A 131 -0.31 12.26 -1.90
C ARG A 131 -1.46 12.11 -0.90
N ALA A 132 -2.68 11.94 -1.38
CA ALA A 132 -3.85 11.73 -0.52
C ALA A 132 -3.70 10.45 0.33
N SER A 133 -3.19 9.36 -0.25
CA SER A 133 -2.96 8.08 0.46
C SER A 133 -1.99 8.20 1.64
N PHE A 134 -1.08 9.18 1.60
CA PHE A 134 -0.07 9.39 2.65
C PHE A 134 -0.18 10.77 3.32
N SER A 135 -1.39 11.32 3.29
CA SER A 135 -1.76 12.52 4.03
C SER A 135 -2.63 12.18 5.24
N TYR A 136 -2.42 12.88 6.33
CA TYR A 136 -3.20 12.77 7.55
C TYR A 136 -3.56 14.16 8.07
N ASN A 137 -4.83 14.39 8.39
CA ASN A 137 -5.37 15.71 8.77
C ASN A 137 -4.99 16.83 7.78
N GLY A 138 -5.05 16.53 6.47
CA GLY A 138 -4.75 17.49 5.40
C GLY A 138 -3.26 17.78 5.18
N LYS A 139 -2.36 17.12 5.90
CA LYS A 139 -0.90 17.27 5.74
C LYS A 139 -0.29 16.02 5.11
N LEU A 140 0.54 16.19 4.08
CA LEU A 140 1.36 15.11 3.55
C LEU A 140 2.38 14.70 4.62
N VAL A 141 2.33 13.45 5.06
CA VAL A 141 3.16 12.95 6.16
C VAL A 141 4.42 12.29 5.65
N CYS A 142 4.31 11.43 4.63
CA CYS A 142 5.46 10.77 4.03
C CYS A 142 5.35 10.67 2.51
N LEU A 143 6.50 10.63 1.81
CA LEU A 143 6.55 10.56 0.36
C LEU A 143 6.34 9.13 -0.16
N PRO A 144 5.50 8.96 -1.18
CA PRO A 144 5.33 7.67 -1.85
C PRO A 144 6.67 7.14 -2.38
N LYS A 145 6.99 5.89 -2.06
CA LYS A 145 8.23 5.22 -2.48
C LYS A 145 8.19 4.83 -3.95
N ASP A 146 7.07 4.30 -4.38
CA ASP A 146 6.78 3.74 -5.68
C ASP A 146 5.27 3.81 -5.95
N THR A 147 4.84 3.30 -7.09
CA THR A 147 3.43 3.03 -7.36
C THR A 147 3.29 1.69 -8.07
N SER A 148 2.12 1.09 -7.94
CA SER A 148 1.72 -0.09 -8.71
C SER A 148 0.21 -0.07 -8.93
N THR A 149 -0.22 -0.65 -10.03
CA THR A 149 -1.62 -0.97 -10.30
C THR A 149 -1.75 -2.42 -10.70
N LEU A 150 -2.96 -2.96 -10.77
CA LEU A 150 -3.19 -4.33 -11.22
C LEU A 150 -3.46 -4.37 -12.71
N GLY A 151 -2.91 -5.41 -13.37
CA GLY A 151 -3.18 -5.79 -14.74
C GLY A 151 -3.53 -7.28 -14.83
N LEU A 152 -3.98 -7.70 -15.99
CA LEU A 152 -4.21 -9.10 -16.31
C LEU A 152 -2.95 -9.69 -16.93
N ALA A 153 -2.25 -10.53 -16.17
CA ALA A 153 -1.12 -11.27 -16.68
C ALA A 153 -1.60 -12.56 -17.36
N ILE A 154 -1.10 -12.82 -18.55
CA ILE A 154 -1.53 -13.90 -19.45
C ILE A 154 -0.33 -14.75 -19.81
N ASN A 155 -0.35 -16.06 -19.50
CA ASN A 155 0.63 -17.01 -19.98
C ASN A 155 0.44 -17.23 -21.48
N THR A 156 1.34 -16.67 -22.29
CA THR A 156 1.18 -16.64 -23.75
C THR A 156 1.34 -18.00 -24.41
N ASP A 157 2.04 -18.94 -23.79
CA ASP A 157 2.20 -20.28 -24.33
C ASP A 157 0.92 -21.12 -24.12
N LEU A 158 0.29 -21.03 -22.93
CA LEU A 158 -1.01 -21.65 -22.67
C LEU A 158 -2.10 -21.01 -23.55
N TRP A 159 -2.04 -19.69 -23.74
CA TRP A 159 -2.94 -18.94 -24.61
C TRP A 159 -2.90 -19.43 -26.06
N LYS A 160 -1.71 -19.51 -26.62
CA LYS A 160 -1.47 -20.03 -27.98
C LYS A 160 -1.88 -21.50 -28.14
N LYS A 161 -1.59 -22.33 -27.11
CA LYS A 161 -1.99 -23.74 -27.11
C LYS A 161 -3.51 -23.92 -27.17
N ALA A 162 -4.28 -22.97 -26.63
CA ALA A 162 -5.72 -22.95 -26.73
C ALA A 162 -6.25 -22.35 -28.04
N GLY A 163 -5.37 -21.99 -28.98
CA GLY A 163 -5.72 -21.39 -30.29
C GLY A 163 -6.15 -19.92 -30.15
N LEU A 164 -5.70 -19.22 -29.10
CA LEU A 164 -6.00 -17.82 -28.85
C LEU A 164 -4.84 -16.92 -29.29
N THR A 165 -5.14 -15.67 -29.61
CA THR A 165 -4.22 -14.61 -30.04
C THR A 165 -4.37 -13.38 -29.16
N GLU A 166 -3.55 -12.35 -29.35
CA GLU A 166 -3.69 -11.09 -28.61
C GLU A 166 -5.03 -10.38 -28.85
N LYS A 167 -5.71 -10.66 -29.98
CA LYS A 167 -7.04 -10.12 -30.26
C LYS A 167 -8.13 -10.66 -29.31
N ASP A 168 -7.85 -11.80 -28.72
CA ASP A 168 -8.74 -12.51 -27.81
C ASP A 168 -8.50 -12.10 -26.33
N TYR A 169 -7.58 -11.18 -26.05
CA TYR A 169 -7.40 -10.65 -24.68
C TYR A 169 -8.72 -10.02 -24.22
N PRO A 170 -9.24 -10.44 -23.06
CA PRO A 170 -10.59 -10.07 -22.64
C PRO A 170 -10.68 -8.57 -22.32
N LYS A 171 -11.70 -7.90 -22.86
CA LYS A 171 -11.98 -6.48 -22.65
C LYS A 171 -13.18 -6.24 -21.75
N SER A 172 -13.97 -7.27 -21.48
CA SER A 172 -15.16 -7.24 -20.64
C SER A 172 -15.21 -8.44 -19.70
N TRP A 173 -16.06 -8.37 -18.67
CA TRP A 173 -16.30 -9.51 -17.78
C TRP A 173 -16.84 -10.74 -18.48
N GLU A 174 -17.67 -10.56 -19.52
CA GLU A 174 -18.20 -11.68 -20.32
C GLU A 174 -17.09 -12.37 -21.11
N GLU A 175 -16.22 -11.58 -21.77
CA GLU A 175 -15.06 -12.11 -22.46
C GLU A 175 -14.08 -12.80 -21.50
N LEU A 176 -13.84 -12.22 -20.30
CA LEU A 176 -13.01 -12.85 -19.26
C LEU A 176 -13.55 -14.22 -18.87
N ARG A 177 -14.87 -14.32 -18.64
CA ARG A 177 -15.54 -15.60 -18.35
C ARG A 177 -15.31 -16.60 -19.46
N THR A 178 -15.58 -16.19 -20.71
CA THR A 178 -15.48 -17.04 -21.89
C THR A 178 -14.07 -17.61 -22.07
N VAL A 179 -13.04 -16.77 -21.95
CA VAL A 179 -11.66 -17.24 -22.09
C VAL A 179 -11.19 -18.04 -20.90
N ALA A 180 -11.62 -17.69 -19.67
CA ALA A 180 -11.29 -18.45 -18.47
C ALA A 180 -11.90 -19.87 -18.51
N ASP A 181 -13.15 -20.00 -18.93
CA ASP A 181 -13.80 -21.30 -19.12
C ASP A 181 -13.05 -22.13 -20.20
N LYS A 182 -12.72 -21.52 -21.34
CA LYS A 182 -11.98 -22.17 -22.44
C LYS A 182 -10.61 -22.68 -22.02
N LEU A 183 -9.91 -21.92 -21.17
CA LEU A 183 -8.54 -22.23 -20.73
C LEU A 183 -8.49 -23.19 -19.55
N THR A 184 -9.65 -23.51 -18.94
CA THR A 184 -9.71 -24.41 -17.79
C THR A 184 -9.79 -25.86 -18.23
N GLY A 185 -8.87 -26.68 -17.75
CA GLY A 185 -8.76 -28.11 -18.05
C GLY A 185 -7.31 -28.59 -18.07
N ASN A 186 -7.12 -29.90 -18.09
CA ASN A 186 -5.80 -30.53 -18.18
C ASN A 186 -4.77 -30.01 -17.14
N GLY A 187 -5.24 -29.75 -15.91
CA GLY A 187 -4.39 -29.25 -14.82
C GLY A 187 -4.17 -27.72 -14.81
N VAL A 188 -4.76 -27.00 -15.79
CA VAL A 188 -4.71 -25.53 -15.86
C VAL A 188 -6.05 -24.95 -15.39
N THR A 189 -6.00 -23.86 -14.66
CA THR A 189 -7.16 -23.03 -14.32
C THR A 189 -7.10 -21.73 -15.13
N GLY A 190 -8.22 -21.32 -15.71
CA GLY A 190 -8.28 -20.13 -16.57
C GLY A 190 -7.81 -18.86 -15.86
N LEU A 191 -8.30 -18.62 -14.64
CA LEU A 191 -7.90 -17.48 -13.80
C LEU A 191 -7.52 -17.95 -12.41
N VAL A 192 -6.33 -17.62 -11.92
CA VAL A 192 -5.92 -17.85 -10.53
C VAL A 192 -5.51 -16.52 -9.91
N THR A 193 -5.96 -16.26 -8.68
CA THR A 193 -5.61 -15.05 -7.92
C THR A 193 -5.57 -15.33 -6.43
N SER A 194 -5.06 -14.41 -5.62
CA SER A 194 -5.17 -14.47 -4.16
C SER A 194 -6.62 -14.25 -3.71
N ASP A 195 -6.93 -14.76 -2.52
CA ASP A 195 -8.26 -14.71 -1.88
C ASP A 195 -8.47 -13.42 -1.06
N GLU A 196 -7.93 -12.30 -1.53
CA GLU A 196 -7.87 -11.03 -0.82
C GLU A 196 -8.61 -9.92 -1.55
N TYR A 197 -9.13 -8.93 -0.81
CA TYR A 197 -9.78 -7.76 -1.40
C TYR A 197 -8.84 -6.99 -2.33
N GLN A 198 -7.54 -7.03 -2.09
CA GLN A 198 -6.52 -6.42 -2.93
C GLN A 198 -6.47 -6.98 -4.36
N ARG A 199 -7.14 -8.10 -4.62
CA ARG A 199 -7.35 -8.66 -5.97
C ARG A 199 -8.83 -8.63 -6.34
N LEU A 200 -9.71 -9.09 -5.44
CA LEU A 200 -11.14 -9.22 -5.71
C LEU A 200 -11.86 -7.87 -5.76
N GLY A 201 -11.33 -6.85 -5.07
CA GLY A 201 -11.89 -5.50 -5.05
C GLY A 201 -11.90 -4.80 -6.41
N VAL A 202 -11.09 -5.24 -7.38
CA VAL A 202 -11.17 -4.70 -8.75
C VAL A 202 -12.56 -4.90 -9.35
N PHE A 203 -13.20 -6.03 -9.08
CA PHE A 203 -14.54 -6.33 -9.58
C PHE A 203 -15.61 -5.49 -8.87
N MET A 204 -15.41 -5.16 -7.60
CA MET A 204 -16.28 -4.20 -6.89
C MET A 204 -16.16 -2.81 -7.53
N LYS A 205 -14.94 -2.34 -7.76
CA LYS A 205 -14.67 -1.04 -8.41
C LYS A 205 -15.24 -0.98 -9.84
N GLN A 206 -15.02 -2.01 -10.63
CA GLN A 206 -15.54 -2.14 -12.00
C GLN A 206 -17.08 -2.23 -12.06
N ALA A 207 -17.72 -2.63 -10.96
CA ALA A 207 -19.18 -2.60 -10.84
C ALA A 207 -19.71 -1.21 -10.42
N GLY A 208 -18.84 -0.27 -10.06
CA GLY A 208 -19.18 1.08 -9.60
C GLY A 208 -19.25 1.24 -8.07
N GLY A 209 -18.87 0.20 -7.32
CA GLY A 209 -18.83 0.24 -5.86
C GLY A 209 -17.43 0.49 -5.29
N TRP A 210 -17.37 0.73 -3.99
CA TRP A 210 -16.15 0.72 -3.19
C TRP A 210 -16.47 0.54 -1.70
N LEU A 211 -15.45 0.42 -0.87
CA LEU A 211 -15.60 0.17 0.57
C LEU A 211 -16.09 1.40 1.33
N THR A 212 -15.63 2.58 0.93
CA THR A 212 -15.94 3.89 1.57
C THR A 212 -16.33 4.92 0.53
N ASP A 213 -16.92 6.03 0.98
CA ASP A 213 -17.02 7.25 0.18
C ASP A 213 -15.64 7.85 -0.14
N ALA A 214 -15.58 8.84 -1.02
CA ALA A 214 -14.33 9.45 -1.48
C ALA A 214 -13.52 10.08 -0.33
N ASP A 215 -14.20 10.66 0.66
CA ASP A 215 -13.57 11.29 1.82
C ASP A 215 -13.21 10.29 2.93
N GLN A 216 -13.52 9.02 2.73
CA GLN A 216 -13.33 7.93 3.70
C GLN A 216 -13.99 8.18 5.08
N LYS A 217 -15.12 8.92 5.07
CA LYS A 217 -15.88 9.25 6.28
C LYS A 217 -17.07 8.33 6.52
N LYS A 218 -17.50 7.63 5.49
CA LYS A 218 -18.65 6.72 5.53
C LYS A 218 -18.33 5.42 4.83
N MET A 219 -18.84 4.33 5.40
CA MET A 219 -18.84 3.05 4.71
C MET A 219 -19.86 3.04 3.58
N THR A 220 -19.47 2.44 2.45
CA THR A 220 -20.32 2.17 1.28
C THR A 220 -20.15 0.74 0.79
N ALA A 221 -19.82 -0.17 1.70
CA ALA A 221 -19.54 -1.57 1.36
C ALA A 221 -20.79 -2.35 0.99
N ASP A 222 -21.90 -2.19 1.75
CA ASP A 222 -23.15 -2.91 1.52
C ASP A 222 -24.01 -2.20 0.47
N THR A 223 -23.58 -2.31 -0.80
CA THR A 223 -24.29 -1.73 -1.96
C THR A 223 -24.54 -2.79 -3.03
N PRO A 224 -25.57 -2.60 -3.89
CA PRO A 224 -25.83 -3.49 -5.02
C PRO A 224 -24.63 -3.62 -5.97
N GLU A 225 -23.86 -2.56 -6.17
CA GLU A 225 -22.68 -2.52 -7.04
C GLU A 225 -21.58 -3.44 -6.51
N ASN A 226 -21.23 -3.33 -5.22
CA ASN A 226 -20.28 -4.21 -4.58
C ASN A 226 -20.74 -5.67 -4.60
N ALA A 227 -22.03 -5.91 -4.32
CA ALA A 227 -22.61 -7.24 -4.38
C ALA A 227 -22.54 -7.83 -5.79
N LYS A 228 -22.74 -7.03 -6.84
CA LYS A 228 -22.59 -7.43 -8.24
C LYS A 228 -21.15 -7.83 -8.57
N GLY A 229 -20.16 -7.06 -8.07
CA GLY A 229 -18.74 -7.36 -8.23
C GLY A 229 -18.37 -8.72 -7.62
N LEU A 230 -18.73 -8.95 -6.35
CA LEU A 230 -18.45 -10.21 -5.67
C LEU A 230 -19.26 -11.39 -6.24
N ALA A 231 -20.51 -11.17 -6.70
CA ALA A 231 -21.30 -12.19 -7.37
C ALA A 231 -20.69 -12.65 -8.69
N PHE A 232 -20.07 -11.75 -9.45
CA PHE A 232 -19.33 -12.13 -10.65
C PHE A 232 -18.15 -13.04 -10.30
N VAL A 233 -17.30 -12.66 -9.31
CA VAL A 233 -16.22 -13.51 -8.82
C VAL A 233 -16.73 -14.87 -8.35
N GLN A 234 -17.80 -14.88 -7.54
CA GLN A 234 -18.45 -16.12 -7.06
C GLN A 234 -18.86 -17.03 -8.22
N SER A 235 -19.38 -16.45 -9.30
CA SER A 235 -19.80 -17.23 -10.46
C SER A 235 -18.63 -17.94 -11.16
N LEU A 236 -17.46 -17.29 -11.26
CA LEU A 236 -16.25 -17.89 -11.79
C LEU A 236 -15.67 -18.96 -10.86
N LEU A 237 -15.76 -18.75 -9.54
CA LEU A 237 -15.37 -19.77 -8.55
C LEU A 237 -16.28 -21.00 -8.57
N LYS A 238 -17.58 -20.80 -8.80
CA LYS A 238 -18.58 -21.91 -8.89
C LYS A 238 -18.40 -22.71 -10.18
N SER A 239 -18.12 -22.08 -11.33
CA SER A 239 -17.84 -22.78 -12.58
C SER A 239 -16.49 -23.53 -12.54
N GLY A 240 -15.58 -23.12 -11.66
CA GLY A 240 -14.22 -23.66 -11.57
C GLY A 240 -13.23 -23.02 -12.55
N SER A 241 -13.66 -22.07 -13.36
CA SER A 241 -12.79 -21.30 -14.26
C SER A 241 -11.91 -20.30 -13.54
N MET A 242 -12.24 -20.00 -12.28
CA MET A 242 -11.38 -19.28 -11.34
C MET A 242 -11.13 -20.13 -10.10
N LYS A 243 -9.90 -20.03 -9.57
CA LYS A 243 -9.52 -20.61 -8.29
C LYS A 243 -8.63 -19.64 -7.53
N PHE A 244 -8.61 -19.78 -6.20
CA PHE A 244 -7.60 -19.14 -5.38
C PHE A 244 -6.28 -19.88 -5.44
N ALA A 245 -5.17 -19.18 -5.30
CA ALA A 245 -3.82 -19.72 -5.43
C ALA A 245 -3.59 -20.97 -4.56
N LYS A 246 -4.07 -20.95 -3.32
CA LYS A 246 -3.99 -22.10 -2.38
C LYS A 246 -4.69 -23.35 -2.91
N GLN A 247 -5.73 -23.21 -3.73
CA GLN A 247 -6.49 -24.33 -4.30
C GLN A 247 -5.77 -25.02 -5.49
N VAL A 248 -4.67 -24.42 -5.95
CA VAL A 248 -3.79 -24.98 -6.99
C VAL A 248 -2.36 -25.19 -6.48
N ASP A 249 -2.18 -25.31 -5.14
CA ASP A 249 -0.90 -25.52 -4.46
C ASP A 249 0.15 -24.47 -4.84
N THR A 250 -0.25 -23.20 -4.74
CA THR A 250 0.64 -22.04 -4.92
C THR A 250 0.35 -21.00 -3.87
N SER A 251 1.33 -20.15 -3.57
CA SER A 251 1.21 -19.10 -2.56
C SER A 251 0.54 -17.83 -3.10
N TRP A 252 0.68 -17.57 -4.40
CA TRP A 252 0.12 -16.40 -5.08
C TRP A 252 -0.08 -16.63 -6.58
N GLY A 253 -0.75 -15.67 -7.24
CA GLY A 253 -1.11 -15.79 -8.64
C GLY A 253 0.08 -15.88 -9.60
N GLY A 254 1.16 -15.13 -9.34
CA GLY A 254 2.39 -15.19 -10.14
C GLY A 254 3.07 -16.55 -10.08
N GLU A 255 3.11 -17.20 -8.93
CA GLU A 255 3.60 -18.58 -8.80
C GLU A 255 2.73 -19.56 -9.62
N ALA A 256 1.40 -19.37 -9.59
CA ALA A 256 0.49 -20.20 -10.37
C ALA A 256 0.72 -20.00 -11.89
N LEU A 257 0.95 -18.77 -12.33
CA LEU A 257 1.29 -18.44 -13.72
C LEU A 257 2.63 -19.07 -14.13
N GLY A 258 3.65 -18.91 -13.29
CA GLY A 258 5.01 -19.44 -13.51
C GLY A 258 5.07 -20.95 -13.57
N LYS A 259 4.31 -21.63 -12.72
CA LYS A 259 4.19 -23.10 -12.72
C LYS A 259 3.27 -23.65 -13.81
N GLY A 260 2.69 -22.79 -14.65
CA GLY A 260 1.74 -23.20 -15.71
C GLY A 260 0.41 -23.75 -15.17
N LYS A 261 0.07 -23.49 -13.90
CA LYS A 261 -1.20 -23.90 -13.27
C LYS A 261 -2.31 -22.87 -13.53
N ALA A 262 -1.95 -21.64 -13.89
CA ALA A 262 -2.84 -20.56 -14.27
C ALA A 262 -2.58 -20.12 -15.71
N ALA A 263 -3.64 -19.95 -16.49
CA ALA A 263 -3.54 -19.30 -17.81
C ALA A 263 -3.50 -17.77 -17.67
N MET A 264 -4.20 -17.24 -16.66
CA MET A 264 -4.25 -15.81 -16.34
C MET A 264 -4.16 -15.59 -14.82
N THR A 265 -3.62 -14.44 -14.43
CA THR A 265 -3.69 -13.94 -13.05
C THR A 265 -3.85 -12.43 -13.02
N ILE A 266 -4.38 -11.90 -11.90
CA ILE A 266 -4.50 -10.45 -11.65
C ILE A 266 -3.37 -10.06 -10.69
N GLU A 267 -2.36 -9.35 -11.19
CA GLU A 267 -1.17 -8.96 -10.41
C GLU A 267 -0.66 -7.56 -10.78
N GLY A 268 0.10 -6.98 -9.88
CA GLY A 268 0.79 -5.72 -10.12
C GLY A 268 2.17 -5.93 -10.75
N ASN A 269 2.89 -4.83 -10.98
CA ASN A 269 4.19 -4.85 -11.64
C ASN A 269 5.31 -5.57 -10.85
N TRP A 270 5.10 -5.89 -9.57
CA TRP A 270 5.98 -6.81 -8.82
C TRP A 270 6.05 -8.21 -9.44
N LEU A 271 5.08 -8.56 -10.30
CA LEU A 271 5.08 -9.82 -11.04
C LEU A 271 6.36 -9.96 -11.88
N ASP A 272 6.80 -8.88 -12.54
CA ASP A 272 7.99 -8.92 -13.40
C ASP A 272 9.25 -9.35 -12.63
N GLY A 273 9.41 -8.85 -11.41
CA GLY A 273 10.52 -9.25 -10.54
C GLY A 273 10.49 -10.73 -10.17
N GLY A 274 9.33 -11.22 -9.77
CA GLY A 274 9.12 -12.63 -9.42
C GLY A 274 9.29 -13.56 -10.63
N MET A 275 8.72 -13.20 -11.78
CA MET A 275 8.84 -14.00 -12.99
C MET A 275 10.28 -14.07 -13.50
N LYS A 276 10.99 -12.96 -13.50
CA LYS A 276 12.40 -12.91 -13.92
C LYS A 276 13.31 -13.73 -13.01
N LEU A 277 13.03 -13.79 -11.72
CA LEU A 277 13.84 -14.50 -10.74
C LEU A 277 13.53 -16.01 -10.74
N ASP A 278 12.24 -16.36 -10.61
CA ASP A 278 11.83 -17.73 -10.32
C ASP A 278 11.37 -18.49 -11.57
N TYR A 279 10.93 -17.79 -12.62
CA TYR A 279 10.34 -18.39 -13.83
C TYR A 279 10.81 -17.72 -15.11
N PRO A 280 12.15 -17.58 -15.36
CA PRO A 280 12.71 -16.79 -16.47
C PRO A 280 12.31 -17.29 -17.86
N ASP A 281 11.95 -18.56 -18.00
CA ASP A 281 11.58 -19.18 -19.29
C ASP A 281 10.09 -19.02 -19.61
N VAL A 282 9.26 -18.55 -18.64
CA VAL A 282 7.83 -18.40 -18.85
C VAL A 282 7.52 -17.11 -19.60
N LYS A 283 6.86 -17.27 -20.74
CA LYS A 283 6.42 -16.14 -21.58
C LYS A 283 5.04 -15.66 -21.12
N TYR A 284 4.92 -14.39 -20.85
CA TYR A 284 3.66 -13.77 -20.47
C TYR A 284 3.49 -12.38 -21.09
N ALA A 285 2.27 -11.91 -21.10
CA ALA A 285 1.92 -10.55 -21.50
C ALA A 285 1.04 -9.92 -20.42
N ILE A 286 1.07 -8.59 -20.34
CA ILE A 286 0.21 -7.82 -19.44
C ILE A 286 -0.81 -7.06 -20.26
N ALA A 287 -2.08 -7.35 -20.01
CA ALA A 287 -3.21 -6.62 -20.58
C ALA A 287 -3.89 -5.75 -19.52
N PRO A 288 -4.59 -4.67 -19.90
CA PRO A 288 -5.50 -3.99 -19.00
C PRO A 288 -6.52 -4.98 -18.41
N LEU A 289 -6.97 -4.72 -17.18
CA LEU A 289 -8.07 -5.50 -16.63
C LEU A 289 -9.34 -5.29 -17.46
N PRO A 290 -10.14 -6.35 -17.70
CA PRO A 290 -11.41 -6.25 -18.41
C PRO A 290 -12.35 -5.26 -17.73
N GLU A 291 -13.10 -4.49 -18.51
CA GLU A 291 -14.08 -3.54 -17.99
C GLU A 291 -15.29 -4.26 -17.40
N GLY A 292 -15.79 -3.74 -16.30
CA GLY A 292 -17.07 -4.16 -15.74
C GLY A 292 -18.23 -3.25 -16.15
N PRO A 293 -19.40 -3.42 -15.52
CA PRO A 293 -20.60 -2.66 -15.88
C PRO A 293 -20.50 -1.14 -15.72
N ALA A 294 -19.61 -0.66 -14.84
CA ALA A 294 -19.34 0.76 -14.63
C ALA A 294 -18.06 1.23 -15.34
N GLY A 295 -17.43 0.37 -16.15
CA GLY A 295 -16.23 0.68 -16.92
C GLY A 295 -14.93 0.15 -16.32
N LYS A 296 -13.84 0.89 -16.56
CA LYS A 296 -12.50 0.54 -16.09
C LYS A 296 -12.40 0.63 -14.57
N GLY A 297 -11.63 -0.26 -13.97
CA GLY A 297 -11.31 -0.23 -12.55
C GLY A 297 -10.09 -1.09 -12.26
N THR A 298 -9.16 -0.55 -11.49
CA THR A 298 -8.01 -1.25 -10.90
C THR A 298 -7.75 -0.69 -9.52
N LEU A 299 -6.82 -1.29 -8.78
CA LEU A 299 -6.42 -0.78 -7.47
C LEU A 299 -5.00 -0.24 -7.55
N ALA A 300 -4.73 0.82 -6.77
CA ALA A 300 -3.40 1.39 -6.61
C ALA A 300 -2.74 0.86 -5.34
N PHE A 301 -1.45 0.62 -5.43
CA PHE A 301 -0.59 0.20 -4.33
C PHE A 301 0.62 1.11 -4.26
N SER A 302 1.01 1.43 -3.05
CA SER A 302 2.23 2.17 -2.76
C SER A 302 2.60 1.96 -1.30
N ASN A 303 3.89 2.10 -1.01
CA ASN A 303 4.41 2.33 0.33
C ASN A 303 4.98 3.75 0.39
N CYS A 304 5.20 4.30 1.59
CA CYS A 304 5.94 5.55 1.71
C CYS A 304 7.19 5.41 2.57
N TRP A 305 8.07 6.40 2.47
CA TRP A 305 9.24 6.54 3.32
C TRP A 305 8.88 7.31 4.58
N GLY A 306 8.61 6.62 5.69
CA GLY A 306 8.39 7.26 6.99
C GLY A 306 9.69 7.78 7.59
N VAL A 307 9.61 8.90 8.29
CA VAL A 307 10.65 9.40 9.21
C VAL A 307 10.07 9.34 10.61
N ALA A 308 10.80 8.77 11.56
CA ALA A 308 10.31 8.64 12.93
C ALA A 308 10.17 10.00 13.62
N ALA A 309 9.05 10.22 14.30
CA ALA A 309 8.84 11.43 15.10
C ALA A 309 9.86 11.56 16.26
N ASP A 310 10.24 10.43 16.85
CA ASP A 310 11.21 10.35 17.94
C ASP A 310 12.67 10.29 17.48
N SER A 311 12.94 10.32 16.15
CA SER A 311 14.32 10.35 15.65
C SER A 311 15.05 11.64 16.04
N ALA A 312 16.28 11.52 16.51
CA ALA A 312 17.17 12.65 16.74
C ALA A 312 17.78 13.20 15.43
N HIS A 313 17.56 12.51 14.29
CA HIS A 313 18.16 12.78 12.99
C HIS A 313 17.10 13.12 11.92
N ARG A 314 15.98 13.76 12.30
CA ARG A 314 14.84 14.02 11.41
C ARG A 314 15.20 14.79 10.15
N ALA A 315 16.03 15.84 10.26
CA ALA A 315 16.42 16.63 9.09
C ALA A 315 17.27 15.81 8.12
N ALA A 316 18.25 15.04 8.62
CA ALA A 316 19.07 14.14 7.81
C ALA A 316 18.23 12.98 7.22
N GLY A 317 17.23 12.48 7.96
CA GLY A 317 16.27 11.50 7.47
C GLY A 317 15.44 12.03 6.31
N VAL A 318 14.93 13.27 6.41
CA VAL A 318 14.18 13.93 5.32
C VAL A 318 15.06 14.13 4.09
N ASP A 319 16.33 14.55 4.27
CA ASP A 319 17.27 14.70 3.14
C ASP A 319 17.58 13.36 2.46
N LEU A 320 17.70 12.28 3.24
CA LEU A 320 17.83 10.94 2.69
C LEU A 320 16.58 10.56 1.88
N VAL A 321 15.37 10.80 2.41
CA VAL A 321 14.12 10.50 1.70
C VAL A 321 14.01 11.32 0.40
N LYS A 322 14.33 12.61 0.41
CA LYS A 322 14.40 13.43 -0.81
C LYS A 322 15.31 12.82 -1.87
N TYR A 323 16.47 12.31 -1.44
CA TYR A 323 17.39 11.64 -2.34
C TYR A 323 16.81 10.35 -2.91
N LEU A 324 16.27 9.46 -2.04
CA LEU A 324 15.71 8.17 -2.43
C LEU A 324 14.47 8.30 -3.32
N THR A 325 13.72 9.38 -3.18
CA THR A 325 12.52 9.67 -3.98
C THR A 325 12.78 10.62 -5.15
N SER A 326 14.03 11.01 -5.42
CA SER A 326 14.35 11.80 -6.63
C SER A 326 14.03 11.00 -7.90
N ALA A 327 13.61 11.68 -8.99
CA ALA A 327 13.28 11.02 -10.26
C ALA A 327 14.40 10.09 -10.74
N LYS A 328 15.66 10.54 -10.65
CA LYS A 328 16.83 9.72 -10.99
C LYS A 328 16.91 8.44 -10.19
N GLN A 329 16.67 8.51 -8.86
CA GLN A 329 16.79 7.34 -7.99
C GLN A 329 15.62 6.40 -8.17
N GLN A 330 14.40 6.92 -8.39
CA GLN A 330 13.23 6.08 -8.68
C GLN A 330 13.37 5.33 -10.00
N LEU A 331 13.93 5.95 -11.04
CA LEU A 331 14.26 5.25 -12.29
C LEU A 331 15.32 4.17 -12.08
N ALA A 332 16.32 4.41 -11.23
CA ALA A 332 17.31 3.38 -10.88
C ALA A 332 16.68 2.21 -10.12
N PHE A 333 15.71 2.46 -9.25
CA PHE A 333 14.94 1.40 -8.58
C PHE A 333 14.05 0.63 -9.55
N ALA A 334 13.42 1.33 -10.50
CA ALA A 334 12.64 0.70 -11.56
C ALA A 334 13.48 -0.27 -12.40
N ASP A 335 14.69 0.15 -12.79
CA ASP A 335 15.62 -0.69 -13.55
C ASP A 335 16.13 -1.89 -12.71
N ALA A 336 16.33 -1.71 -11.40
CA ALA A 336 16.92 -2.71 -10.53
C ALA A 336 15.95 -3.83 -10.10
N PHE A 337 14.70 -3.48 -9.74
CA PHE A 337 13.74 -4.45 -9.18
C PHE A 337 12.29 -4.28 -9.68
N GLY A 338 12.08 -3.50 -10.77
CA GLY A 338 10.83 -3.53 -11.52
C GLY A 338 9.67 -2.72 -10.95
N VAL A 339 9.89 -1.84 -9.95
CA VAL A 339 8.83 -0.96 -9.42
C VAL A 339 8.56 0.21 -10.36
N MET A 340 7.31 0.68 -10.42
CA MET A 340 7.00 1.91 -11.14
C MET A 340 7.32 3.14 -10.27
N PRO A 341 7.91 4.19 -10.84
CA PRO A 341 8.14 5.45 -10.15
C PRO A 341 6.83 6.08 -9.65
N SER A 342 6.84 6.63 -8.45
CA SER A 342 5.72 7.39 -7.89
C SER A 342 5.71 8.87 -8.34
N ARG A 343 6.84 9.40 -8.83
CA ARG A 343 6.91 10.72 -9.45
C ARG A 343 6.35 10.67 -10.87
N THR A 344 5.47 11.59 -11.22
CA THR A 344 4.86 11.68 -12.54
C THR A 344 5.91 11.84 -13.63
N SER A 345 6.89 12.73 -13.44
CA SER A 345 7.98 12.95 -14.39
C SER A 345 8.86 11.72 -14.63
N ALA A 346 9.08 10.91 -13.60
CA ALA A 346 9.83 9.66 -13.72
C ALA A 346 8.97 8.54 -14.33
N LEU A 347 7.68 8.50 -14.01
CA LEU A 347 6.75 7.51 -14.54
C LEU A 347 6.58 7.63 -16.07
N GLU A 348 6.55 8.87 -16.60
CA GLU A 348 6.55 9.13 -18.06
C GLU A 348 7.81 8.54 -18.72
N THR A 349 8.99 8.81 -18.13
CA THR A 349 10.26 8.26 -18.64
C THR A 349 10.29 6.72 -18.55
N TYR A 350 9.73 6.15 -17.49
CA TYR A 350 9.61 4.70 -17.30
C TYR A 350 8.70 4.08 -18.36
N ALA A 351 7.55 4.69 -18.64
CA ALA A 351 6.58 4.21 -19.63
C ALA A 351 7.20 4.10 -21.04
N ASP A 352 8.00 5.10 -21.43
CA ASP A 352 8.71 5.09 -22.71
C ASP A 352 9.74 3.96 -22.82
N LYS A 353 10.40 3.62 -21.72
CA LYS A 353 11.43 2.57 -21.67
C LYS A 353 10.85 1.16 -21.54
N GLN A 354 9.66 1.03 -20.96
CA GLN A 354 9.04 -0.24 -20.58
C GLN A 354 7.64 -0.39 -21.21
N PRO A 355 7.53 -0.51 -22.55
CA PRO A 355 6.23 -0.61 -23.22
C PRO A 355 5.40 -1.81 -22.76
N ALA A 356 6.04 -2.88 -22.31
CA ALA A 356 5.35 -4.05 -21.73
C ALA A 356 4.59 -3.72 -20.43
N ALA A 357 5.00 -2.69 -19.68
CA ALA A 357 4.35 -2.24 -18.47
C ALA A 357 3.17 -1.28 -18.70
N LYS A 358 2.85 -0.98 -19.98
CA LYS A 358 1.84 0.03 -20.34
C LYS A 358 0.50 -0.18 -19.65
N ALA A 359 0.03 -1.40 -19.52
CA ALA A 359 -1.26 -1.69 -18.85
C ALA A 359 -1.26 -1.25 -17.38
N TRP A 360 -0.16 -1.45 -16.65
CA TRP A 360 -0.01 -0.98 -15.28
C TRP A 360 0.14 0.54 -15.20
N VAL A 361 0.93 1.14 -16.09
CA VAL A 361 1.11 2.60 -16.15
C VAL A 361 -0.22 3.29 -16.42
N ASP A 362 -0.95 2.88 -17.45
CA ASP A 362 -2.26 3.43 -17.81
C ASP A 362 -3.29 3.26 -16.68
N GLY A 363 -3.14 2.20 -15.88
CA GLY A 363 -3.96 1.91 -14.71
C GLY A 363 -3.99 3.05 -13.69
N ASN A 364 -2.91 3.84 -13.56
CA ASN A 364 -2.86 4.94 -12.60
C ASN A 364 -3.95 6.00 -12.84
N ALA A 365 -4.42 6.16 -14.08
CA ALA A 365 -5.44 7.16 -14.41
C ALA A 365 -6.84 6.84 -13.81
N TYR A 366 -7.11 5.58 -13.47
CA TYR A 366 -8.42 5.13 -12.97
C TYR A 366 -8.33 4.18 -11.78
N ALA A 367 -7.17 4.08 -11.16
CA ALA A 367 -6.96 3.21 -10.00
C ALA A 367 -7.67 3.74 -8.75
N GLN A 368 -8.22 2.84 -7.96
CA GLN A 368 -8.77 3.12 -6.64
C GLN A 368 -7.65 3.03 -5.59
N GLY A 369 -7.45 4.08 -4.85
CA GLY A 369 -6.53 4.11 -3.72
C GLY A 369 -6.97 3.24 -2.54
N PRO A 370 -6.05 2.95 -1.61
CA PRO A 370 -6.34 2.17 -0.41
C PRO A 370 -7.27 2.92 0.55
N VAL A 371 -7.88 2.19 1.49
CA VAL A 371 -8.55 2.79 2.64
C VAL A 371 -7.49 3.11 3.70
N THR A 372 -7.41 4.38 4.10
CA THR A 372 -6.40 4.91 5.03
C THR A 372 -7.03 5.42 6.34
N ILE A 373 -7.89 4.61 6.95
CA ILE A 373 -8.58 4.89 8.21
C ILE A 373 -7.83 4.17 9.35
N ALA A 374 -7.53 4.87 10.43
CA ALA A 374 -6.87 4.26 11.58
C ALA A 374 -7.72 3.11 12.18
N GLY A 375 -7.10 1.95 12.41
CA GLY A 375 -7.76 0.75 12.91
C GLY A 375 -8.51 -0.07 11.85
N PHE A 376 -8.48 0.36 10.59
CA PHE A 376 -9.18 -0.33 9.50
C PHE A 376 -8.46 -1.61 9.03
N ASP A 377 -7.19 -1.76 9.36
CA ASP A 377 -6.39 -2.97 9.11
C ASP A 377 -7.08 -4.25 9.60
N LYS A 378 -7.70 -4.19 10.78
CA LYS A 378 -8.46 -5.32 11.36
C LYS A 378 -9.73 -5.62 10.58
N VAL A 379 -10.42 -4.58 10.10
CA VAL A 379 -11.62 -4.72 9.28
C VAL A 379 -11.28 -5.39 7.95
N LEU A 380 -10.19 -4.96 7.29
CA LEU A 380 -9.72 -5.55 6.04
C LEU A 380 -9.24 -6.99 6.23
N SER A 381 -8.56 -7.29 7.33
CA SER A 381 -8.14 -8.66 7.67
C SER A 381 -9.34 -9.59 7.84
N GLN A 382 -10.40 -9.14 8.53
CA GLN A 382 -11.63 -9.92 8.65
C GLN A 382 -12.31 -10.09 7.31
N PHE A 383 -12.39 -9.03 6.50
CA PHE A 383 -12.95 -9.10 5.15
C PHE A 383 -12.21 -10.11 4.27
N ASN A 384 -10.88 -10.12 4.29
CA ASN A 384 -10.09 -11.12 3.59
C ASN A 384 -10.40 -12.54 4.06
N THR A 385 -10.60 -12.74 5.35
CA THR A 385 -11.02 -14.04 5.90
C THR A 385 -12.39 -14.48 5.36
N ASP A 386 -13.34 -13.55 5.30
CA ASP A 386 -14.69 -13.84 4.80
C ASP A 386 -14.69 -14.15 3.28
N LEU A 387 -13.84 -13.46 2.51
CA LEU A 387 -13.67 -13.69 1.06
C LEU A 387 -13.15 -15.09 0.72
N GLN A 388 -12.42 -15.75 1.61
CA GLN A 388 -11.97 -17.14 1.41
C GLN A 388 -13.14 -18.11 1.22
N SER A 389 -14.28 -17.80 1.80
CA SER A 389 -15.50 -18.59 1.69
C SER A 389 -16.43 -18.17 0.55
N LEU A 390 -16.06 -17.19 -0.28
CA LEU A 390 -16.89 -16.53 -1.29
C LEU A 390 -17.55 -17.51 -2.28
N ARG A 391 -16.90 -18.65 -2.56
CA ARG A 391 -17.48 -19.67 -3.45
C ARG A 391 -18.87 -20.11 -2.98
N THR A 392 -19.11 -20.24 -1.67
CA THR A 392 -20.33 -20.78 -1.06
C THR A 392 -21.10 -19.77 -0.21
N ALA A 393 -20.41 -18.77 0.32
CA ALA A 393 -21.02 -17.73 1.15
C ALA A 393 -21.88 -16.76 0.32
N ASP A 394 -22.83 -16.12 0.97
CA ASP A 394 -23.63 -15.04 0.35
C ASP A 394 -22.79 -13.76 0.30
N PRO A 395 -22.49 -13.21 -0.91
CA PRO A 395 -21.78 -11.96 -1.06
C PRO A 395 -22.40 -10.78 -0.30
N LYS A 396 -23.74 -10.72 -0.22
CA LYS A 396 -24.43 -9.64 0.51
C LYS A 396 -24.15 -9.72 2.00
N LYS A 397 -24.13 -10.94 2.57
CA LYS A 397 -23.80 -11.12 3.99
C LYS A 397 -22.36 -10.69 4.28
N ILE A 398 -21.40 -11.06 3.43
CA ILE A 398 -20.00 -10.63 3.57
C ILE A 398 -19.90 -9.09 3.56
N LEU A 399 -20.61 -8.43 2.65
CA LEU A 399 -20.61 -6.98 2.53
C LEU A 399 -21.31 -6.28 3.70
N ALA A 400 -22.42 -6.82 4.20
CA ALA A 400 -23.11 -6.30 5.38
C ALA A 400 -22.24 -6.42 6.66
N ASP A 401 -21.48 -7.52 6.79
CA ASP A 401 -20.54 -7.70 7.89
C ASP A 401 -19.36 -6.70 7.78
N LEU A 402 -18.82 -6.50 6.58
CA LEU A 402 -17.80 -5.48 6.29
C LEU A 402 -18.32 -4.06 6.59
N GLN A 403 -19.53 -3.72 6.14
CA GLN A 403 -20.18 -2.43 6.41
C GLN A 403 -20.22 -2.14 7.90
N ARG A 404 -20.80 -3.06 8.68
CA ARG A 404 -20.94 -2.92 10.13
C ARG A 404 -19.60 -2.79 10.86
N ASN A 405 -18.62 -3.63 10.50
CA ASN A 405 -17.29 -3.60 11.12
C ASN A 405 -16.55 -2.30 10.77
N GLY A 406 -16.66 -1.83 9.53
CA GLY A 406 -16.07 -0.58 9.08
C GLY A 406 -16.68 0.65 9.73
N GLU A 407 -18.01 0.72 9.88
CA GLU A 407 -18.71 1.79 10.62
C GLU A 407 -18.20 1.90 12.07
N GLN A 408 -18.03 0.76 12.74
CA GLN A 408 -17.47 0.73 14.09
C GLN A 408 -16.01 1.23 14.15
N ALA A 409 -15.21 0.92 13.12
CA ALA A 409 -13.83 1.38 13.03
C ALA A 409 -13.76 2.89 12.77
N ILE A 410 -14.60 3.44 11.88
CA ILE A 410 -14.68 4.88 11.61
C ILE A 410 -15.03 5.65 12.89
N VAL A 411 -16.05 5.21 13.64
CA VAL A 411 -16.45 5.86 14.91
C VAL A 411 -15.33 5.85 15.94
N LYS A 412 -14.53 4.80 16.02
CA LYS A 412 -13.38 4.69 16.94
C LYS A 412 -12.12 5.40 16.40
N GLY A 413 -12.04 5.55 15.07
CA GLY A 413 -10.93 6.18 14.37
C GLY A 413 -10.95 7.71 14.40
N ASN A 414 -12.12 8.31 14.53
CA ASN A 414 -12.34 9.75 14.72
C ASN A 414 -12.30 10.10 16.21
#